data_2ff21b6b88b5f5b32c27ed9a8e3f1a83
#
_entry.id   2ff21b6b88b5f5b32c27ed9a8e3f1a83
#
_cell.length_a   1.000
_cell.length_b   1.000
_cell.length_c   1.000
_cell.angle_alpha   90.00
_cell.angle_beta   90.00
_cell.angle_gamma   90.00
#
_symmetry.space_group_name_H-M   'P 1'
#
loop_
_entity.id
_entity.type
_entity.pdbx_description
1 polymer ?
#
loop_
_entity_poly.entity_id
_entity_poly.type
_entity_poly.pdbx_seq_one_letter_code
_entity_poly.pdbx_strand_id
1 'polypeptide(L)'
;MIRIVLVGVLAVAPIIAAAVGQHTFEFKNTQVSYNGAAVTIMIAGVIAVIIGLISYRQMKDRPNVSLWSDISNALKGELGSITGAPTKGVFIVFEGGEGIGKTTQARLLKEWLEQEDETVVLSREPGGSELGVEIRKILLSHSTGEISPRAEALLYAADRAHHVYSVIRPALAQGDVVISDRYFDSSIAYQGAGRILQPGEVARISRWATESLFPTLTIIIDLPPQIGLARLKSKDRLESQPMDFHERVRQEFLQLAALDPERYVIIDGNQSIEDTHAAIISRVSEIPALKRNAVEDKGNLLLRPIRAVNKTVKKSATAVKAKAKTTTKKPATKK
;
A
#
# COMPACT_ATOMS: atom_id res chain seq x y z
N MET A 1 18.37 -25.05 -11.67
CA MET A 1 19.73 -24.61 -12.05
C MET A 1 20.64 -24.35 -10.85
N ILE A 2 20.24 -23.53 -9.87
CA ILE A 2 21.06 -23.18 -8.68
C ILE A 2 21.55 -24.42 -7.88
N ARG A 3 20.71 -25.44 -7.69
CA ARG A 3 21.08 -26.67 -6.95
C ARG A 3 22.18 -27.50 -7.62
N ILE A 4 22.23 -27.52 -8.95
CA ILE A 4 23.27 -28.28 -9.71
C ILE A 4 24.62 -27.59 -9.58
N VAL A 5 24.65 -26.26 -9.65
CA VAL A 5 25.87 -25.46 -9.49
C VAL A 5 26.42 -25.61 -8.07
N LEU A 6 25.56 -25.59 -7.06
CA LEU A 6 25.97 -25.75 -5.65
C LEU A 6 26.59 -27.11 -5.39
N VAL A 7 26.03 -28.18 -5.92
CA VAL A 7 26.56 -29.55 -5.81
C VAL A 7 27.93 -29.67 -6.52
N GLY A 8 28.07 -29.06 -7.69
CA GLY A 8 29.35 -29.03 -8.42
C GLY A 8 30.46 -28.31 -7.65
N VAL A 9 30.16 -27.16 -7.07
CA VAL A 9 31.10 -26.38 -6.24
C VAL A 9 31.52 -27.16 -4.99
N LEU A 10 30.56 -27.79 -4.29
CA LEU A 10 30.83 -28.58 -3.09
C LEU A 10 31.67 -29.83 -3.37
N ALA A 11 31.55 -30.44 -4.57
CA ALA A 11 32.33 -31.60 -4.94
C ALA A 11 33.77 -31.25 -5.39
N VAL A 12 33.99 -30.11 -6.02
CA VAL A 12 35.28 -29.70 -6.59
C VAL A 12 36.15 -28.94 -5.58
N ALA A 13 35.53 -28.18 -4.65
CA ALA A 13 36.25 -27.38 -3.67
C ALA A 13 37.24 -28.16 -2.80
N PRO A 14 36.94 -29.36 -2.26
CA PRO A 14 37.91 -30.17 -1.49
C PRO A 14 39.08 -30.67 -2.33
N ILE A 15 38.84 -30.97 -3.60
CA ILE A 15 39.87 -31.44 -4.52
C ILE A 15 40.90 -30.33 -4.80
N ILE A 16 40.44 -29.12 -5.07
CA ILE A 16 41.30 -27.95 -5.27
C ILE A 16 42.06 -27.64 -3.97
N ALA A 17 41.38 -27.68 -2.83
CA ALA A 17 42.00 -27.41 -1.53
C ALA A 17 43.10 -28.40 -1.21
N ALA A 18 42.94 -29.68 -1.53
CA ALA A 18 43.94 -30.72 -1.35
C ALA A 18 45.13 -30.58 -2.33
N ALA A 19 44.90 -30.23 -3.58
CA ALA A 19 45.92 -30.07 -4.60
C ALA A 19 46.84 -28.86 -4.36
N VAL A 20 46.30 -27.78 -3.78
CA VAL A 20 47.07 -26.55 -3.52
C VAL A 20 47.94 -26.67 -2.26
N GLY A 21 47.52 -27.42 -1.23
CA GLY A 21 48.26 -27.57 0.01
C GLY A 21 48.44 -26.27 0.82
N GLN A 22 49.48 -26.21 1.65
CA GLN A 22 49.85 -25.01 2.42
C GLN A 22 51.12 -24.38 1.84
N HIS A 23 51.05 -23.10 1.58
CA HIS A 23 52.20 -22.33 1.10
C HIS A 23 52.37 -21.06 1.94
N THR A 24 53.64 -20.72 2.22
CA THR A 24 54.03 -19.46 2.87
C THR A 24 54.80 -18.60 1.90
N PHE A 25 54.45 -17.37 1.77
CA PHE A 25 55.12 -16.38 0.94
C PHE A 25 55.71 -15.29 1.82
N GLU A 26 56.99 -15.05 1.76
CA GLU A 26 57.68 -13.98 2.50
C GLU A 26 57.84 -12.76 1.59
N PHE A 27 57.21 -11.66 1.99
CA PHE A 27 57.38 -10.40 1.31
C PHE A 27 57.82 -9.31 2.30
N LYS A 28 59.09 -8.89 2.14
CA LYS A 28 59.80 -7.88 2.95
C LYS A 28 59.63 -8.08 4.45
N ASN A 29 59.08 -8.09 5.29
CA ASN A 29 58.92 -8.34 6.74
C ASN A 29 57.55 -8.93 7.12
N THR A 30 56.77 -9.40 6.15
CA THR A 30 55.43 -9.96 6.40
C THR A 30 55.38 -11.37 5.80
N GLN A 31 55.13 -12.38 6.65
CA GLN A 31 54.82 -13.73 6.21
C GLN A 31 53.31 -13.86 5.98
N VAL A 32 52.93 -14.15 4.73
CA VAL A 32 51.55 -14.47 4.37
C VAL A 32 51.43 -15.95 4.11
N SER A 33 50.76 -16.68 4.97
CA SER A 33 50.42 -18.07 4.76
C SER A 33 49.04 -18.20 4.11
N TYR A 34 48.93 -18.93 3.03
CA TYR A 34 47.65 -19.29 2.45
C TYR A 34 47.53 -20.80 2.34
N ASN A 35 46.34 -21.30 2.51
CA ASN A 35 46.02 -22.72 2.37
C ASN A 35 45.07 -22.94 1.18
N GLY A 36 44.89 -24.18 0.78
CA GLY A 36 44.03 -24.54 -0.34
C GLY A 36 42.59 -24.05 -0.19
N ALA A 37 42.08 -23.92 1.05
CA ALA A 37 40.75 -23.38 1.30
C ALA A 37 40.66 -21.88 0.94
N ALA A 38 41.66 -21.08 1.29
CA ALA A 38 41.74 -19.68 0.94
C ALA A 38 41.76 -19.45 -0.58
N VAL A 39 42.55 -20.25 -1.29
CA VAL A 39 42.63 -20.21 -2.77
C VAL A 39 41.29 -20.61 -3.39
N THR A 40 40.62 -21.62 -2.86
CA THR A 40 39.31 -22.06 -3.35
C THR A 40 38.25 -20.97 -3.19
N ILE A 41 38.23 -20.28 -2.03
CA ILE A 41 37.33 -19.17 -1.77
C ILE A 41 37.61 -17.98 -2.73
N MET A 42 38.87 -17.69 -2.99
CA MET A 42 39.29 -16.64 -3.91
C MET A 42 38.85 -16.95 -5.35
N ILE A 43 39.03 -18.18 -5.82
CA ILE A 43 38.58 -18.64 -7.15
C ILE A 43 37.01 -18.53 -7.22
N ALA A 44 36.31 -19.00 -6.20
CA ALA A 44 34.85 -18.92 -6.15
C ALA A 44 34.37 -17.46 -6.19
N GLY A 45 35.05 -16.55 -5.48
CA GLY A 45 34.77 -15.12 -5.51
C GLY A 45 34.99 -14.52 -6.90
N VAL A 46 36.04 -14.83 -7.59
CA VAL A 46 36.31 -14.38 -8.97
C VAL A 46 35.23 -14.88 -9.93
N ILE A 47 34.88 -16.16 -9.84
CA ILE A 47 33.80 -16.74 -10.66
C ILE A 47 32.46 -16.04 -10.39
N ALA A 48 32.11 -15.76 -9.12
CA ALA A 48 30.90 -15.06 -8.76
C ALA A 48 30.85 -13.63 -9.35
N VAL A 49 31.97 -12.92 -9.34
CA VAL A 49 32.08 -11.58 -9.96
C VAL A 49 31.90 -11.68 -11.48
N ILE A 50 32.53 -12.66 -12.14
CA ILE A 50 32.36 -12.84 -13.59
C ILE A 50 30.94 -13.17 -13.95
N ILE A 51 30.28 -14.09 -13.23
CA ILE A 51 28.85 -14.41 -13.43
C ILE A 51 27.98 -13.16 -13.20
N GLY A 52 28.27 -12.40 -12.16
CA GLY A 52 27.58 -11.14 -11.87
C GLY A 52 27.70 -10.13 -13.01
N LEU A 53 28.89 -9.96 -13.59
CA LEU A 53 29.14 -9.07 -14.73
C LEU A 53 28.45 -9.55 -16.02
N ILE A 54 28.43 -10.85 -16.27
CA ILE A 54 27.72 -11.44 -17.42
C ILE A 54 26.22 -11.25 -17.27
N SER A 55 25.67 -11.57 -16.08
CA SER A 55 24.24 -11.37 -15.78
C SER A 55 23.84 -9.90 -15.90
N TYR A 56 24.68 -8.98 -15.43
CA TYR A 56 24.45 -7.54 -15.59
C TYR A 56 24.39 -7.11 -17.05
N ARG A 57 25.27 -7.65 -17.91
CA ARG A 57 25.22 -7.34 -19.36
C ARG A 57 23.97 -7.87 -20.05
N GLN A 58 23.38 -8.95 -19.54
CA GLN A 58 22.15 -9.54 -20.09
C GLN A 58 20.90 -8.84 -19.57
N MET A 59 20.95 -8.22 -18.37
CA MET A 59 19.83 -7.49 -17.76
C MET A 59 19.84 -5.99 -18.12
N LYS A 60 20.05 -5.64 -19.40
CA LYS A 60 20.03 -4.24 -19.87
C LYS A 60 18.62 -3.63 -19.92
N ASP A 61 17.83 -3.78 -18.87
CA ASP A 61 16.48 -3.21 -18.79
C ASP A 61 16.44 -1.72 -18.44
N ARG A 62 17.60 -1.12 -18.06
CA ARG A 62 17.67 0.28 -17.62
C ARG A 62 18.89 0.99 -18.20
N PRO A 63 18.77 1.69 -19.33
CA PRO A 63 19.92 2.24 -20.07
C PRO A 63 20.69 3.38 -19.39
N ASN A 64 20.29 3.87 -18.22
CA ASN A 64 20.95 5.02 -17.57
C ASN A 64 21.15 4.90 -16.04
N VAL A 65 21.10 3.68 -15.47
CA VAL A 65 21.35 3.48 -14.04
C VAL A 65 22.79 3.02 -13.82
N SER A 66 23.52 3.73 -12.97
CA SER A 66 24.90 3.39 -12.62
C SER A 66 24.95 2.14 -11.73
N LEU A 67 25.83 1.18 -12.04
CA LEU A 67 26.08 0.00 -11.22
C LEU A 67 26.41 0.38 -9.75
N TRP A 68 27.12 1.48 -9.55
CA TRP A 68 27.46 1.99 -8.22
C TRP A 68 26.24 2.45 -7.42
N SER A 69 25.21 2.97 -8.06
CA SER A 69 23.98 3.33 -7.34
C SER A 69 23.23 2.08 -6.86
N ASP A 70 23.17 1.03 -7.68
CA ASP A 70 22.50 -0.22 -7.31
C ASP A 70 23.28 -0.97 -6.22
N ILE A 71 24.62 -1.02 -6.30
CA ILE A 71 25.48 -1.62 -5.26
C ILE A 71 25.43 -0.80 -3.98
N SER A 72 25.49 0.54 -4.07
CA SER A 72 25.38 1.42 -2.90
C SER A 72 24.04 1.26 -2.20
N ASN A 73 22.96 1.14 -2.95
CA ASN A 73 21.62 0.93 -2.41
C ASN A 73 21.48 -0.46 -1.77
N ALA A 74 22.07 -1.49 -2.37
CA ALA A 74 22.10 -2.85 -1.81
C ALA A 74 22.96 -2.94 -0.53
N LEU A 75 24.11 -2.26 -0.48
CA LEU A 75 25.03 -2.25 0.68
C LEU A 75 24.51 -1.38 1.83
N LYS A 76 23.76 -0.33 1.55
CA LYS A 76 23.16 0.55 2.58
C LYS A 76 21.97 -0.10 3.29
N GLY A 77 21.59 -1.30 2.91
CA GLY A 77 20.42 -1.97 3.49
C GLY A 77 19.12 -1.24 3.20
N GLU A 78 19.12 -0.37 2.19
CA GLU A 78 17.93 0.30 1.70
C GLU A 78 17.02 -0.66 0.91
N LEU A 79 16.68 -1.75 1.53
CA LEU A 79 15.35 -2.34 1.38
C LEU A 79 14.32 -1.41 2.05
N GLY A 80 14.52 -0.14 2.05
CA GLY A 80 13.67 0.56 2.92
C GLY A 80 13.31 1.95 2.69
N SER A 81 14.08 2.79 2.22
CA SER A 81 13.56 4.11 1.93
C SER A 81 13.20 4.22 0.46
N ILE A 82 12.18 3.48 0.06
CA ILE A 82 11.39 3.86 -1.10
C ILE A 82 10.46 5.00 -0.64
N THR A 83 11.05 6.08 -0.19
CA THR A 83 10.38 7.37 -0.22
C THR A 83 10.25 7.68 -1.70
N GLY A 84 9.09 7.45 -2.26
CA GLY A 84 8.70 8.03 -3.53
C GLY A 84 9.14 9.49 -3.52
N ALA A 85 9.48 10.06 -4.69
CA ALA A 85 9.89 11.46 -4.76
C ALA A 85 9.02 12.29 -3.83
N PRO A 86 9.60 13.14 -2.95
CA PRO A 86 8.83 13.86 -1.95
C PRO A 86 7.69 14.60 -2.64
N THR A 87 6.48 14.14 -2.40
CA THR A 87 5.28 14.79 -2.92
C THR A 87 5.03 16.04 -2.08
N LYS A 88 4.61 17.12 -2.71
CA LYS A 88 4.23 18.35 -1.99
C LYS A 88 2.95 18.15 -1.19
N GLY A 89 2.05 17.31 -1.71
CA GLY A 89 0.75 17.00 -1.13
C GLY A 89 0.80 15.86 -0.10
N VAL A 90 -0.34 15.62 0.53
CA VAL A 90 -0.56 14.59 1.55
C VAL A 90 -1.43 13.49 0.96
N PHE A 91 -1.02 12.23 1.11
CA PHE A 91 -1.79 11.08 0.63
C PHE A 91 -2.32 10.26 1.81
N ILE A 92 -3.65 10.24 2.00
CA ILE A 92 -4.34 9.52 3.05
C ILE A 92 -5.18 8.40 2.44
N VAL A 93 -5.09 7.21 3.01
CA VAL A 93 -5.83 6.04 2.53
C VAL A 93 -6.70 5.47 3.64
N PHE A 94 -7.93 5.10 3.29
CA PHE A 94 -8.82 4.34 4.16
C PHE A 94 -8.81 2.87 3.77
N GLU A 95 -8.56 1.99 4.72
CA GLU A 95 -8.51 0.55 4.54
C GLU A 95 -9.38 -0.19 5.56
N GLY A 96 -9.58 -1.49 5.32
CA GLY A 96 -10.35 -2.38 6.18
C GLY A 96 -11.44 -3.14 5.44
N GLY A 97 -12.21 -3.95 6.16
CA GLY A 97 -13.24 -4.86 5.63
C GLY A 97 -14.42 -4.17 4.95
N GLU A 98 -15.47 -4.94 4.68
CA GLU A 98 -16.67 -4.46 4.01
C GLU A 98 -17.71 -3.91 5.00
N GLY A 99 -18.49 -2.91 4.59
CA GLY A 99 -19.58 -2.35 5.39
C GLY A 99 -19.17 -1.58 6.66
N ILE A 100 -17.87 -1.31 6.85
CA ILE A 100 -17.33 -0.70 8.08
C ILE A 100 -17.36 0.82 8.10
N GLY A 101 -17.81 1.49 7.02
CA GLY A 101 -18.00 2.94 6.99
C GLY A 101 -16.85 3.75 6.36
N LYS A 102 -15.85 3.12 5.70
CA LYS A 102 -14.73 3.80 5.02
C LYS A 102 -15.16 4.97 4.16
N THR A 103 -16.06 4.75 3.21
CA THR A 103 -16.55 5.78 2.28
C THR A 103 -17.22 6.95 3.02
N THR A 104 -17.92 6.68 4.12
CA THR A 104 -18.53 7.71 4.95
C THR A 104 -17.47 8.56 5.63
N GLN A 105 -16.48 7.93 6.24
CA GLN A 105 -15.40 8.63 6.94
C GLN A 105 -14.49 9.39 5.98
N ALA A 106 -14.17 8.81 4.80
CA ALA A 106 -13.40 9.49 3.77
C ALA A 106 -14.08 10.79 3.28
N ARG A 107 -15.41 10.75 3.12
CA ARG A 107 -16.19 11.95 2.76
C ARG A 107 -16.22 12.98 3.88
N LEU A 108 -16.41 12.56 5.13
CA LEU A 108 -16.39 13.46 6.28
C LEU A 108 -15.02 14.10 6.48
N LEU A 109 -13.94 13.33 6.30
CA LEU A 109 -12.56 13.85 6.36
C LEU A 109 -12.32 14.90 5.25
N LYS A 110 -12.79 14.64 4.02
CA LYS A 110 -12.73 15.63 2.94
C LYS A 110 -13.43 16.92 3.35
N GLU A 111 -14.69 16.82 3.83
CA GLU A 111 -15.49 17.98 4.22
C GLU A 111 -14.80 18.79 5.35
N TRP A 112 -14.13 18.11 6.27
CA TRP A 112 -13.38 18.77 7.33
C TRP A 112 -12.11 19.45 6.81
N LEU A 113 -11.29 18.78 5.99
CA LEU A 113 -10.07 19.36 5.41
C LEU A 113 -10.38 20.58 4.52
N GLU A 114 -11.48 20.54 3.75
CA GLU A 114 -11.91 21.70 2.95
C GLU A 114 -12.34 22.88 3.83
N GLN A 115 -12.80 22.64 5.06
CA GLN A 115 -13.08 23.73 6.03
C GLN A 115 -11.80 24.28 6.66
N GLU A 116 -10.71 23.55 6.62
CA GLU A 116 -9.37 23.99 7.01
C GLU A 116 -8.57 24.56 5.83
N ASP A 117 -9.26 24.95 4.75
CA ASP A 117 -8.72 25.58 3.52
C ASP A 117 -7.77 24.69 2.71
N GLU A 118 -7.84 23.35 2.87
CA GLU A 118 -7.07 22.39 2.05
C GLU A 118 -7.80 22.05 0.75
N THR A 119 -7.05 21.94 -0.36
CA THR A 119 -7.59 21.38 -1.61
C THR A 119 -7.57 19.86 -1.54
N VAL A 120 -8.75 19.22 -1.66
CA VAL A 120 -8.90 17.77 -1.44
C VAL A 120 -9.42 17.04 -2.66
N VAL A 121 -8.68 16.04 -3.11
CA VAL A 121 -9.11 15.06 -4.12
C VAL A 121 -9.55 13.79 -3.41
N LEU A 122 -10.85 13.50 -3.43
CA LEU A 122 -11.41 12.25 -2.92
C LEU A 122 -11.57 11.25 -4.05
N SER A 123 -10.96 10.09 -3.91
CA SER A 123 -10.98 9.00 -4.88
C SER A 123 -11.17 7.63 -4.21
N ARG A 124 -11.06 6.55 -4.98
CA ARG A 124 -11.24 5.17 -4.50
C ARG A 124 -10.59 4.16 -5.42
N GLU A 125 -10.35 2.96 -4.91
CA GLU A 125 -9.95 1.79 -5.70
C GLU A 125 -10.84 0.57 -5.43
N PRO A 126 -11.20 -0.21 -6.47
CA PRO A 126 -11.00 0.10 -7.88
C PRO A 126 -12.00 1.15 -8.38
N GLY A 127 -11.66 1.86 -9.47
CA GLY A 127 -12.59 2.75 -10.16
C GLY A 127 -12.39 4.24 -9.88
N GLY A 128 -11.21 4.68 -9.49
CA GLY A 128 -10.85 6.08 -9.28
C GLY A 128 -10.49 6.85 -10.56
N SER A 129 -10.48 6.20 -11.71
CA SER A 129 -10.20 6.77 -13.03
C SER A 129 -11.20 6.25 -14.07
N GLU A 130 -11.24 6.84 -15.28
CA GLU A 130 -12.14 6.39 -16.34
C GLU A 130 -11.90 4.91 -16.70
N LEU A 131 -10.63 4.53 -16.94
CA LEU A 131 -10.27 3.12 -17.15
C LEU A 131 -10.61 2.26 -15.94
N GLY A 132 -10.39 2.78 -14.74
CA GLY A 132 -10.70 2.10 -13.50
C GLY A 132 -12.17 1.77 -13.33
N VAL A 133 -13.08 2.62 -13.82
CA VAL A 133 -14.53 2.33 -13.81
C VAL A 133 -14.84 1.07 -14.61
N GLU A 134 -14.22 0.87 -15.77
CA GLU A 134 -14.42 -0.34 -16.58
C GLU A 134 -13.81 -1.58 -15.91
N ILE A 135 -12.61 -1.46 -15.37
CA ILE A 135 -11.97 -2.55 -14.60
C ILE A 135 -12.82 -2.94 -13.38
N ARG A 136 -13.38 -1.96 -12.67
CA ARG A 136 -14.28 -2.20 -11.53
C ARG A 136 -15.50 -3.02 -11.91
N LYS A 137 -16.10 -2.76 -13.07
CA LYS A 137 -17.24 -3.55 -13.58
C LYS A 137 -16.84 -5.03 -13.75
N ILE A 138 -15.67 -5.29 -14.33
CA ILE A 138 -15.15 -6.65 -14.49
C ILE A 138 -14.91 -7.30 -13.13
N LEU A 139 -14.25 -6.61 -12.21
CA LEU A 139 -13.84 -7.15 -10.92
C LEU A 139 -15.01 -7.49 -9.98
N LEU A 140 -16.04 -6.65 -9.96
CA LEU A 140 -17.11 -6.74 -8.96
C LEU A 140 -18.39 -7.37 -9.47
N SER A 141 -18.56 -7.47 -10.79
CA SER A 141 -19.78 -8.05 -11.36
C SER A 141 -19.83 -9.58 -11.21
N HIS A 142 -20.99 -10.10 -10.81
CA HIS A 142 -21.26 -11.53 -10.85
C HIS A 142 -21.32 -12.06 -12.30
N SER A 143 -21.68 -11.22 -13.28
CA SER A 143 -21.76 -11.62 -14.69
C SER A 143 -20.41 -11.92 -15.33
N THR A 144 -19.31 -11.47 -14.76
CA THR A 144 -17.95 -11.80 -15.20
C THR A 144 -17.60 -13.28 -14.98
N GLY A 145 -18.32 -13.94 -14.07
CA GLY A 145 -18.00 -15.31 -13.68
C GLY A 145 -16.79 -15.40 -12.75
N GLU A 146 -16.18 -16.57 -12.76
CA GLU A 146 -15.01 -16.84 -11.93
C GLU A 146 -13.74 -16.24 -12.56
N ILE A 147 -13.01 -15.41 -11.80
CA ILE A 147 -11.73 -14.85 -12.18
C ILE A 147 -10.63 -15.58 -11.39
N SER A 148 -9.59 -16.07 -12.08
CA SER A 148 -8.47 -16.70 -11.38
C SER A 148 -7.79 -15.70 -10.45
N PRO A 149 -7.26 -16.14 -9.29
CA PRO A 149 -6.66 -15.23 -8.30
C PRO A 149 -5.57 -14.31 -8.86
N ARG A 150 -4.71 -14.83 -9.74
CA ARG A 150 -3.67 -14.00 -10.39
C ARG A 150 -4.24 -12.98 -11.37
N ALA A 151 -5.24 -13.34 -12.16
CA ALA A 151 -5.90 -12.39 -13.06
C ALA A 151 -6.61 -11.29 -12.27
N GLU A 152 -7.27 -11.62 -11.16
CA GLU A 152 -7.89 -10.65 -10.26
C GLU A 152 -6.84 -9.67 -9.71
N ALA A 153 -5.70 -10.17 -9.19
CA ALA A 153 -4.61 -9.34 -8.67
C ALA A 153 -4.02 -8.40 -9.74
N LEU A 154 -3.83 -8.89 -10.98
CA LEU A 154 -3.33 -8.10 -12.10
C LEU A 154 -4.32 -7.01 -12.55
N LEU A 155 -5.63 -7.28 -12.53
CA LEU A 155 -6.64 -6.28 -12.84
C LEU A 155 -6.67 -5.16 -11.79
N TYR A 156 -6.57 -5.49 -10.50
CA TYR A 156 -6.41 -4.49 -9.44
C TYR A 156 -5.11 -3.69 -9.60
N ALA A 157 -4.02 -4.33 -9.99
CA ALA A 157 -2.76 -3.65 -10.24
C ALA A 157 -2.84 -2.69 -11.45
N ALA A 158 -3.55 -3.08 -12.51
CA ALA A 158 -3.76 -2.24 -13.70
C ALA A 158 -4.63 -1.02 -13.39
N ASP A 159 -5.74 -1.19 -12.64
CA ASP A 159 -6.55 -0.08 -12.14
C ASP A 159 -5.68 0.91 -11.35
N ARG A 160 -4.94 0.40 -10.39
CA ARG A 160 -4.07 1.19 -9.51
C ARG A 160 -2.99 1.94 -10.25
N ALA A 161 -2.30 1.30 -11.19
CA ALA A 161 -1.25 1.93 -11.97
C ALA A 161 -1.80 3.15 -12.73
N HIS A 162 -2.97 2.99 -13.37
CA HIS A 162 -3.59 4.10 -14.09
C HIS A 162 -4.14 5.18 -13.17
N HIS A 163 -4.71 4.81 -12.02
CA HIS A 163 -5.20 5.74 -10.99
C HIS A 163 -4.06 6.60 -10.41
N VAL A 164 -2.93 5.99 -10.07
CA VAL A 164 -1.74 6.70 -9.61
C VAL A 164 -1.24 7.68 -10.66
N TYR A 165 -1.14 7.25 -11.92
CA TYR A 165 -0.65 8.06 -13.02
C TYR A 165 -1.57 9.25 -13.33
N SER A 166 -2.88 8.99 -13.44
CA SER A 166 -3.83 9.97 -13.98
C SER A 166 -4.48 10.87 -12.92
N VAL A 167 -4.52 10.46 -11.65
CA VAL A 167 -5.23 11.18 -10.59
C VAL A 167 -4.32 11.50 -9.41
N ILE A 168 -3.71 10.48 -8.77
CA ILE A 168 -3.07 10.70 -7.47
C ILE A 168 -1.81 11.54 -7.62
N ARG A 169 -0.86 11.15 -8.50
CA ARG A 169 0.40 11.89 -8.68
C ARG A 169 0.20 13.33 -9.15
N PRO A 170 -0.68 13.63 -10.13
CA PRO A 170 -0.93 15.01 -10.52
C PRO A 170 -1.44 15.89 -9.37
N ALA A 171 -2.37 15.39 -8.56
CA ALA A 171 -2.90 16.13 -7.41
C ALA A 171 -1.81 16.36 -6.33
N LEU A 172 -1.07 15.31 -5.97
CA LEU A 172 0.03 15.43 -5.01
C LEU A 172 1.14 16.38 -5.48
N ALA A 173 1.40 16.45 -6.79
CA ALA A 173 2.38 17.38 -7.35
C ALA A 173 1.93 18.85 -7.24
N GLN A 174 0.61 19.11 -7.23
CA GLN A 174 0.03 20.44 -6.99
C GLN A 174 0.07 20.84 -5.51
N GLY A 175 0.24 19.88 -4.62
CA GLY A 175 0.22 20.09 -3.17
C GLY A 175 -1.10 19.71 -2.52
N ASP A 176 -2.04 19.13 -3.29
CA ASP A 176 -3.35 18.76 -2.80
C ASP A 176 -3.30 17.61 -1.78
N VAL A 177 -4.31 17.54 -0.94
CA VAL A 177 -4.56 16.35 -0.11
C VAL A 177 -5.35 15.34 -0.93
N VAL A 178 -4.79 14.15 -1.13
CA VAL A 178 -5.49 13.04 -1.79
C VAL A 178 -6.02 12.07 -0.74
N ILE A 179 -7.30 11.77 -0.79
CA ILE A 179 -7.94 10.74 0.03
C ILE A 179 -8.39 9.61 -0.89
N SER A 180 -7.96 8.38 -0.62
CA SER A 180 -8.43 7.20 -1.36
C SER A 180 -9.18 6.23 -0.44
N ASP A 181 -10.38 5.83 -0.85
CA ASP A 181 -11.08 4.67 -0.25
C ASP A 181 -10.51 3.42 -0.89
N ARG A 182 -9.60 2.75 -0.20
CA ARG A 182 -8.71 1.63 -0.59
C ARG A 182 -7.52 2.05 -1.45
N TYR A 183 -6.47 1.23 -1.32
CA TYR A 183 -5.24 1.30 -2.11
C TYR A 183 -4.57 -0.07 -2.16
N PHE A 184 -3.23 -0.14 -2.25
CA PHE A 184 -2.52 -1.40 -2.45
C PHE A 184 -2.61 -2.38 -1.27
N ASP A 185 -2.83 -1.92 -0.04
CA ASP A 185 -2.98 -2.79 1.13
C ASP A 185 -4.24 -3.67 1.00
N SER A 186 -5.31 -3.15 0.38
CA SER A 186 -6.46 -3.96 -0.02
C SER A 186 -6.06 -5.13 -0.92
N SER A 187 -5.16 -4.95 -1.89
CA SER A 187 -4.72 -6.08 -2.72
C SER A 187 -3.90 -7.10 -1.94
N ILE A 188 -3.05 -6.68 -1.01
CA ILE A 188 -2.28 -7.60 -0.16
C ILE A 188 -3.24 -8.42 0.70
N ALA A 189 -4.25 -7.76 1.30
CA ALA A 189 -5.23 -8.43 2.14
C ALA A 189 -6.18 -9.35 1.34
N TYR A 190 -6.79 -8.87 0.26
CA TYR A 190 -7.81 -9.60 -0.47
C TYR A 190 -7.23 -10.63 -1.43
N GLN A 191 -6.30 -10.25 -2.31
CA GLN A 191 -5.69 -11.15 -3.28
C GLN A 191 -4.54 -11.96 -2.66
N GLY A 192 -3.80 -11.39 -1.72
CA GLY A 192 -2.78 -12.11 -0.96
C GLY A 192 -3.42 -13.11 0.02
N ALA A 193 -3.77 -12.66 1.21
CA ALA A 193 -4.27 -13.52 2.28
C ALA A 193 -5.65 -14.11 1.97
N GLY A 194 -6.59 -13.33 1.43
CA GLY A 194 -7.94 -13.77 1.09
C GLY A 194 -7.96 -14.88 0.05
N ARG A 195 -7.29 -14.69 -1.09
CA ARG A 195 -7.19 -15.66 -2.21
C ARG A 195 -6.05 -16.66 -2.08
N ILE A 196 -5.30 -16.63 -0.96
CA ILE A 196 -4.19 -17.56 -0.68
C ILE A 196 -3.07 -17.45 -1.76
N LEU A 197 -2.87 -16.25 -2.32
CA LEU A 197 -1.64 -15.92 -3.02
C LEU A 197 -0.56 -15.52 -1.98
N GLN A 198 0.71 -15.58 -2.39
CA GLN A 198 1.76 -15.11 -1.50
C GLN A 198 1.67 -13.58 -1.34
N PRO A 199 1.44 -13.03 -0.12
CA PRO A 199 1.29 -11.59 0.07
C PRO A 199 2.48 -10.78 -0.46
N GLY A 200 3.71 -11.33 -0.36
CA GLY A 200 4.92 -10.71 -0.89
C GLY A 200 4.95 -10.61 -2.42
N GLU A 201 4.31 -11.51 -3.18
CA GLU A 201 4.18 -11.38 -4.63
C GLU A 201 3.21 -10.25 -4.99
N VAL A 202 2.05 -10.20 -4.31
CA VAL A 202 1.05 -9.14 -4.49
C VAL A 202 1.63 -7.77 -4.11
N ALA A 203 2.39 -7.70 -3.03
CA ALA A 203 3.08 -6.47 -2.60
C ALA A 203 4.10 -5.99 -3.65
N ARG A 204 4.86 -6.89 -4.27
CA ARG A 204 5.81 -6.53 -5.35
C ARG A 204 5.11 -5.99 -6.59
N ILE A 205 4.02 -6.65 -7.03
CA ILE A 205 3.20 -6.19 -8.16
C ILE A 205 2.61 -4.82 -7.85
N SER A 206 2.04 -4.64 -6.67
CA SER A 206 1.47 -3.37 -6.22
C SER A 206 2.50 -2.25 -6.17
N ARG A 207 3.70 -2.53 -5.65
CA ARG A 207 4.80 -1.57 -5.59
C ARG A 207 5.26 -1.14 -6.98
N TRP A 208 5.38 -2.09 -7.91
CA TRP A 208 5.69 -1.79 -9.31
C TRP A 208 4.59 -0.94 -9.96
N ALA A 209 3.33 -1.29 -9.77
CA ALA A 209 2.17 -0.59 -10.33
C ALA A 209 2.05 0.86 -9.81
N THR A 210 2.46 1.12 -8.58
CA THR A 210 2.38 2.46 -7.96
C THR A 210 3.66 3.27 -8.13
N GLU A 211 4.70 2.71 -8.79
CA GLU A 211 6.05 3.30 -8.80
C GLU A 211 6.52 3.65 -7.39
N SER A 212 6.24 2.76 -6.44
CA SER A 212 6.58 2.92 -5.02
C SER A 212 5.98 4.17 -4.35
N LEU A 213 4.81 4.63 -4.80
CA LEU A 213 4.08 5.68 -4.10
C LEU A 213 3.38 5.07 -2.88
N PHE A 214 3.78 5.50 -1.68
CA PHE A 214 3.18 5.10 -0.42
C PHE A 214 2.29 6.21 0.16
N PRO A 215 1.21 5.85 0.88
CA PRO A 215 0.43 6.82 1.63
C PRO A 215 1.27 7.48 2.74
N THR A 216 0.99 8.75 3.01
CA THR A 216 1.49 9.45 4.20
C THR A 216 0.86 8.86 5.47
N LEU A 217 -0.42 8.48 5.39
CA LEU A 217 -1.15 7.85 6.48
C LEU A 217 -2.16 6.86 5.90
N THR A 218 -2.18 5.64 6.45
CA THR A 218 -3.22 4.64 6.19
C THR A 218 -4.10 4.47 7.43
N ILE A 219 -5.38 4.72 7.28
CA ILE A 219 -6.39 4.61 8.34
C ILE A 219 -7.12 3.29 8.15
N ILE A 220 -6.89 2.34 9.05
CA ILE A 220 -7.62 1.08 9.10
C ILE A 220 -8.79 1.24 10.05
N ILE A 221 -10.01 1.13 9.53
CA ILE A 221 -11.20 1.01 10.38
C ILE A 221 -11.37 -0.49 10.67
N ASP A 222 -11.17 -0.90 11.91
CA ASP A 222 -11.29 -2.30 12.30
C ASP A 222 -12.68 -2.61 12.84
N LEU A 223 -13.31 -3.63 12.27
CA LEU A 223 -14.61 -4.16 12.72
C LEU A 223 -14.70 -5.64 12.37
N PRO A 224 -15.25 -6.50 13.24
CA PRO A 224 -15.51 -7.89 12.90
C PRO A 224 -16.33 -8.01 11.60
N PRO A 225 -15.93 -8.89 10.66
CA PRO A 225 -16.56 -8.99 9.34
C PRO A 225 -18.06 -9.27 9.41
N GLN A 226 -18.51 -10.04 10.42
CA GLN A 226 -19.91 -10.37 10.64
C GLN A 226 -20.77 -9.10 10.79
N ILE A 227 -20.26 -8.11 11.50
CA ILE A 227 -20.95 -6.83 11.75
C ILE A 227 -20.96 -5.99 10.46
N GLY A 228 -19.81 -5.87 9.79
CA GLY A 228 -19.71 -5.10 8.57
C GLY A 228 -20.58 -5.66 7.44
N LEU A 229 -20.50 -6.95 7.17
CA LEU A 229 -21.26 -7.62 6.11
C LEU A 229 -22.79 -7.58 6.37
N ALA A 230 -23.21 -7.57 7.64
CA ALA A 230 -24.63 -7.43 8.00
C ALA A 230 -25.22 -6.04 7.66
N ARG A 231 -24.38 -5.02 7.49
CA ARG A 231 -24.81 -3.66 7.11
C ARG A 231 -25.07 -3.50 5.60
N LEU A 232 -24.62 -4.47 4.77
CA LEU A 232 -24.76 -4.41 3.31
C LEU A 232 -26.17 -4.81 2.88
N LYS A 233 -26.77 -4.05 1.98
CA LYS A 233 -28.09 -4.34 1.41
C LYS A 233 -28.02 -5.34 0.26
N SER A 234 -26.93 -5.32 -0.49
CA SER A 234 -26.61 -6.26 -1.58
C SER A 234 -25.12 -6.55 -1.51
N LYS A 235 -24.73 -7.73 -1.98
CA LYS A 235 -23.33 -8.16 -1.96
C LYS A 235 -22.81 -8.30 -3.37
N ASP A 236 -21.64 -7.76 -3.64
CA ASP A 236 -20.91 -8.00 -4.87
C ASP A 236 -20.16 -9.36 -4.82
N ARG A 237 -19.37 -9.64 -5.86
CA ARG A 237 -18.64 -10.90 -5.99
C ARG A 237 -17.62 -11.14 -4.85
N LEU A 238 -16.98 -10.09 -4.32
CA LEU A 238 -16.05 -10.21 -3.21
C LEU A 238 -16.76 -10.25 -1.87
N GLU A 239 -17.78 -9.43 -1.68
CA GLU A 239 -18.59 -9.40 -0.47
C GLU A 239 -19.37 -10.71 -0.26
N SER A 240 -19.59 -11.49 -1.34
CA SER A 240 -20.26 -12.81 -1.31
C SER A 240 -19.30 -13.96 -0.94
N GLN A 241 -18.02 -13.70 -0.69
CA GLN A 241 -17.08 -14.75 -0.27
C GLN A 241 -17.41 -15.31 1.11
N PRO A 242 -16.97 -16.55 1.45
CA PRO A 242 -17.17 -17.15 2.76
C PRO A 242 -16.56 -16.31 3.90
N MET A 243 -17.09 -16.47 5.11
CA MET A 243 -16.68 -15.69 6.28
C MET A 243 -15.18 -15.82 6.60
N ASP A 244 -14.62 -16.99 6.44
CA ASP A 244 -13.19 -17.26 6.67
C ASP A 244 -12.27 -16.46 5.71
N PHE A 245 -12.75 -16.14 4.50
CA PHE A 245 -12.06 -15.22 3.59
C PHE A 245 -11.97 -13.81 4.21
N HIS A 246 -13.08 -13.29 4.71
CA HIS A 246 -13.13 -11.95 5.32
C HIS A 246 -12.34 -11.87 6.63
N GLU A 247 -12.31 -12.95 7.41
CA GLU A 247 -11.48 -13.03 8.61
C GLU A 247 -9.97 -12.99 8.25
N ARG A 248 -9.52 -13.72 7.22
CA ARG A 248 -8.14 -13.65 6.75
C ARG A 248 -7.79 -12.23 6.27
N VAL A 249 -8.68 -11.58 5.53
CA VAL A 249 -8.52 -10.20 5.06
C VAL A 249 -8.34 -9.24 6.24
N ARG A 250 -9.21 -9.35 7.28
CA ARG A 250 -9.08 -8.53 8.49
C ARG A 250 -7.75 -8.74 9.19
N GLN A 251 -7.35 -10.00 9.40
CA GLN A 251 -6.09 -10.32 10.06
C GLN A 251 -4.89 -9.77 9.30
N GLU A 252 -4.90 -9.81 7.97
CA GLU A 252 -3.83 -9.24 7.15
C GLU A 252 -3.71 -7.72 7.33
N PHE A 253 -4.83 -6.98 7.36
CA PHE A 253 -4.79 -5.54 7.64
C PHE A 253 -4.16 -5.23 9.00
N LEU A 254 -4.48 -6.00 10.03
CA LEU A 254 -3.90 -5.83 11.36
C LEU A 254 -2.40 -6.17 11.38
N GLN A 255 -1.97 -7.17 10.62
CA GLN A 255 -0.55 -7.52 10.47
C GLN A 255 0.22 -6.42 9.74
N LEU A 256 -0.32 -5.87 8.64
CA LEU A 256 0.29 -4.75 7.92
C LEU A 256 0.48 -3.53 8.84
N ALA A 257 -0.52 -3.21 9.64
CA ALA A 257 -0.41 -2.11 10.62
C ALA A 257 0.66 -2.36 11.68
N ALA A 258 0.80 -3.59 12.15
CA ALA A 258 1.82 -3.95 13.13
C ALA A 258 3.25 -3.85 12.59
N LEU A 259 3.44 -4.01 11.27
CA LEU A 259 4.75 -3.91 10.61
C LEU A 259 5.24 -2.47 10.43
N ASP A 260 4.34 -1.48 10.39
CA ASP A 260 4.69 -0.07 10.13
C ASP A 260 3.77 0.88 10.94
N PRO A 261 3.87 0.89 12.27
CA PRO A 261 2.96 1.65 13.14
C PRO A 261 3.03 3.18 12.96
N GLU A 262 4.07 3.71 12.30
CA GLU A 262 4.16 5.14 12.00
C GLU A 262 3.23 5.53 10.82
N ARG A 263 3.09 4.65 9.84
CA ARG A 263 2.26 4.88 8.66
C ARG A 263 0.80 4.47 8.85
N TYR A 264 0.50 3.58 9.80
CA TYR A 264 -0.85 3.11 10.04
C TYR A 264 -1.44 3.64 11.34
N VAL A 265 -2.76 3.83 11.32
CA VAL A 265 -3.58 3.98 12.52
C VAL A 265 -4.77 3.02 12.45
N ILE A 266 -5.03 2.32 13.53
CA ILE A 266 -6.21 1.45 13.66
C ILE A 266 -7.27 2.20 14.47
N ILE A 267 -8.46 2.35 13.87
CA ILE A 267 -9.62 3.02 14.48
C ILE A 267 -10.70 1.95 14.71
N ASP A 268 -11.24 1.92 15.92
CA ASP A 268 -12.36 1.02 16.25
C ASP A 268 -13.63 1.44 15.48
N GLY A 269 -14.08 0.57 14.58
CA GLY A 269 -15.30 0.75 13.76
C GLY A 269 -16.60 0.44 14.48
N ASN A 270 -16.55 0.02 15.75
CA ASN A 270 -17.73 -0.24 16.56
C ASN A 270 -18.26 0.99 17.31
N GLN A 271 -17.61 2.13 17.12
CA GLN A 271 -18.03 3.41 17.68
C GLN A 271 -19.09 4.10 16.83
N SER A 272 -19.61 5.23 17.32
CA SER A 272 -20.46 6.10 16.53
C SER A 272 -19.69 6.68 15.32
N ILE A 273 -20.42 7.16 14.30
CA ILE A 273 -19.81 7.83 13.14
C ILE A 273 -19.01 9.05 13.61
N GLU A 274 -19.55 9.79 14.57
CA GLU A 274 -18.98 11.01 15.13
C GLU A 274 -17.70 10.73 15.91
N ASP A 275 -17.67 9.71 16.77
CA ASP A 275 -16.50 9.35 17.56
C ASP A 275 -15.38 8.78 16.67
N THR A 276 -15.75 7.92 15.71
CA THR A 276 -14.81 7.42 14.70
C THR A 276 -14.18 8.58 13.92
N HIS A 277 -14.99 9.56 13.52
CA HIS A 277 -14.50 10.73 12.79
C HIS A 277 -13.58 11.61 13.64
N ALA A 278 -13.92 11.82 14.91
CA ALA A 278 -13.11 12.60 15.84
C ALA A 278 -11.72 11.95 16.06
N ALA A 279 -11.68 10.62 16.18
CA ALA A 279 -10.41 9.88 16.29
C ALA A 279 -9.55 10.01 15.02
N ILE A 280 -10.17 9.98 13.83
CA ILE A 280 -9.50 10.19 12.55
C ILE A 280 -8.92 11.60 12.45
N ILE A 281 -9.71 12.64 12.78
CA ILE A 281 -9.24 14.03 12.78
C ILE A 281 -8.05 14.20 13.71
N SER A 282 -8.13 13.65 14.92
CA SER A 282 -7.02 13.73 15.88
C SER A 282 -5.71 13.25 15.27
N ARG A 283 -5.73 12.11 14.58
CA ARG A 283 -4.53 11.52 13.95
C ARG A 283 -4.06 12.29 12.70
N VAL A 284 -5.01 12.72 11.86
CA VAL A 284 -4.70 13.49 10.64
C VAL A 284 -4.08 14.85 10.98
N SER A 285 -4.56 15.50 12.04
CA SER A 285 -4.02 16.78 12.54
C SER A 285 -2.57 16.70 13.01
N GLU A 286 -2.04 15.50 13.24
CA GLU A 286 -0.64 15.30 13.59
C GLU A 286 0.30 15.36 12.38
N ILE A 287 -0.22 15.25 11.15
CA ILE A 287 0.57 15.26 9.92
C ILE A 287 1.26 16.64 9.76
N PRO A 288 2.62 16.70 9.73
CA PRO A 288 3.34 17.98 9.74
C PRO A 288 3.02 18.90 8.56
N ALA A 289 2.70 18.33 7.39
CA ALA A 289 2.37 19.10 6.20
C ALA A 289 1.04 19.87 6.36
N LEU A 290 0.08 19.33 7.10
CA LEU A 290 -1.21 19.97 7.39
C LEU A 290 -1.13 20.98 8.55
N LYS A 291 -0.07 20.91 9.38
CA LYS A 291 0.18 21.87 10.47
C LYS A 291 0.70 23.21 9.98
N ARG A 292 1.31 23.29 8.80
CA ARG A 292 1.94 24.53 8.29
C ARG A 292 0.91 25.61 8.00
N ASN A 293 -0.25 25.24 7.47
CA ASN A 293 -1.31 26.21 7.16
C ASN A 293 -1.94 26.78 8.44
N ALA A 294 -1.97 26.01 9.52
CA ALA A 294 -2.46 26.47 10.84
C ALA A 294 -1.50 27.44 11.57
N VAL A 295 -0.24 27.53 11.15
CA VAL A 295 0.78 28.38 11.81
C VAL A 295 0.90 29.74 11.13
N GLU A 296 0.65 29.87 9.84
CA GLU A 296 0.69 31.16 9.15
C GLU A 296 -0.53 32.05 9.50
N ASP A 297 -1.65 31.47 9.93
CA ASP A 297 -2.87 32.21 10.36
C ASP A 297 -2.90 32.51 11.88
N LYS A 298 -1.78 32.41 12.59
CA LYS A 298 -1.68 32.62 14.06
C LYS A 298 -1.85 34.08 14.54
N GLY A 299 -2.50 34.94 13.75
CA GLY A 299 -2.99 36.22 14.26
C GLY A 299 -4.37 36.13 14.93
N ASN A 300 -5.20 35.12 14.69
CA ASN A 300 -6.61 35.19 15.09
C ASN A 300 -7.34 33.87 15.44
N LEU A 301 -6.64 32.76 15.76
CA LEU A 301 -7.33 31.47 15.90
C LEU A 301 -7.16 30.76 17.26
N LEU A 302 -7.22 31.50 18.37
CA LEU A 302 -7.20 30.87 19.71
C LEU A 302 -8.59 30.45 20.23
N LEU A 303 -9.68 30.65 19.52
CA LEU A 303 -11.02 30.26 19.98
C LEU A 303 -11.99 29.94 18.83
N ARG A 304 -11.79 28.82 18.11
CA ARG A 304 -12.93 28.20 17.43
C ARG A 304 -13.39 27.00 18.26
N PRO A 305 -14.54 27.10 18.94
CA PRO A 305 -15.03 26.01 19.78
C PRO A 305 -15.49 24.84 18.93
N ILE A 306 -15.30 23.62 19.44
CA ILE A 306 -15.82 22.31 19.01
C ILE A 306 -17.32 22.33 18.57
N ARG A 307 -18.02 23.42 18.84
CA ARG A 307 -19.41 23.66 18.41
C ARG A 307 -19.66 23.65 16.89
N ALA A 308 -18.66 23.88 16.05
CA ALA A 308 -18.82 23.89 14.58
C ALA A 308 -18.96 22.46 14.00
N VAL A 309 -18.19 21.50 14.51
CA VAL A 309 -18.26 20.09 14.07
C VAL A 309 -19.63 19.50 14.31
N ASN A 310 -20.25 19.78 15.47
CA ASN A 310 -21.59 19.31 15.80
C ASN A 310 -22.71 19.92 14.90
N LYS A 311 -22.49 21.11 14.32
CA LYS A 311 -23.47 21.72 13.43
C LYS A 311 -23.44 21.12 12.02
N THR A 312 -22.28 20.78 11.52
CA THR A 312 -22.11 20.21 10.17
C THR A 312 -22.54 18.74 10.13
N VAL A 313 -22.17 17.95 11.13
CA VAL A 313 -22.63 16.55 11.26
C VAL A 313 -24.15 16.48 11.44
N LYS A 314 -24.76 17.37 12.24
CA LYS A 314 -26.22 17.48 12.35
C LYS A 314 -26.90 17.90 11.04
N LYS A 315 -26.29 18.80 10.25
CA LYS A 315 -26.85 19.23 8.95
C LYS A 315 -26.81 18.11 7.93
N SER A 316 -25.69 17.33 7.87
CA SER A 316 -25.55 16.17 6.98
C SER A 316 -26.51 15.04 7.36
N ALA A 317 -26.66 14.73 8.65
CA ALA A 317 -27.60 13.73 9.14
C ALA A 317 -29.07 14.13 8.86
N THR A 318 -29.41 15.43 8.96
CA THR A 318 -30.76 15.95 8.66
C THR A 318 -31.04 15.90 7.16
N ALA A 319 -30.07 16.20 6.30
CA ALA A 319 -30.20 16.12 4.84
C ALA A 319 -30.40 14.67 4.35
N VAL A 320 -29.72 13.70 4.96
CA VAL A 320 -29.92 12.28 4.65
C VAL A 320 -31.30 11.80 5.09
N LYS A 321 -31.79 12.21 6.27
CA LYS A 321 -33.17 11.91 6.72
C LYS A 321 -34.26 12.59 5.88
N ALA A 322 -34.03 13.79 5.36
CA ALA A 322 -34.96 14.48 4.48
C ALA A 322 -35.09 13.79 3.10
N LYS A 323 -33.97 13.34 2.51
CA LYS A 323 -33.98 12.56 1.26
C LYS A 323 -34.67 11.19 1.40
N ALA A 324 -34.54 10.53 2.55
CA ALA A 324 -35.21 9.25 2.81
C ALA A 324 -36.74 9.38 2.95
N LYS A 325 -37.26 10.54 3.42
CA LYS A 325 -38.70 10.79 3.53
C LYS A 325 -39.39 11.15 2.21
N THR A 326 -38.64 11.66 1.21
CA THR A 326 -39.22 12.06 -0.08
C THR A 326 -39.42 10.88 -1.04
N THR A 327 -38.77 9.74 -0.81
CA THR A 327 -38.87 8.54 -1.66
C THR A 327 -40.02 7.59 -1.28
N THR A 328 -40.81 7.90 -0.24
CA THR A 328 -41.90 7.02 0.22
C THR A 328 -43.32 7.53 -0.14
N LYS A 329 -43.47 8.57 -0.98
CA LYS A 329 -44.77 8.92 -1.49
C LYS A 329 -45.15 8.12 -2.74
N LYS A 330 -45.94 7.08 -2.54
CA LYS A 330 -46.66 6.29 -3.56
C LYS A 330 -47.48 7.18 -4.50
N PRO A 331 -47.51 6.94 -5.82
CA PRO A 331 -48.49 7.61 -6.68
C PRO A 331 -49.88 7.02 -6.42
N ALA A 332 -50.84 7.91 -6.25
CA ALA A 332 -52.25 7.56 -6.13
C ALA A 332 -52.79 7.08 -7.48
N THR A 333 -53.41 5.93 -7.51
CA THR A 333 -54.26 5.41 -8.55
C THR A 333 -55.37 6.39 -8.89
N LYS A 334 -55.51 6.79 -10.15
CA LYS A 334 -56.75 7.31 -10.72
C LYS A 334 -57.29 6.31 -11.75
N LYS A 335 -58.62 6.12 -11.61
CA LYS A 335 -59.47 5.29 -12.46
C LYS A 335 -59.34 5.57 -13.95
#